data_9d52aa76ea1b8f14d9a93b9d81927a2f
#
_entry.id   9d52aa76ea1b8f14d9a93b9d81927a2f
#
_cell.length_a   1.000
_cell.length_b   1.000
_cell.length_c   1.000
_cell.angle_alpha   90.00
_cell.angle_beta   90.00
_cell.angle_gamma   90.00
#
_symmetry.space_group_name_H-M   'P 1'
#
loop_
_entity.id
_entity.type
_entity.pdbx_description
1 polymer ?
#
loop_
_entity_poly.entity_id
_entity_poly.type
_entity_poly.pdbx_seq_one_letter_code
_entity_poly.pdbx_strand_id
1 'polypeptide(L)'
;STPHPFHKANTILCLEAGKAVLCEKPFAVNAAEAEAMVATARRRGVFLMEAMWSRYYPAQVRARELLAAGAIGEPQILNADLGFHAKFNPDGRLFDPALGGGALLDVGVYPVSLASMIFGAPTDVTSRAHIGATGVDERAAMILAYEGGRFAVLYTATRTNTPHEATILGSEGMLRIGHDWHKPDRLILSKTGQPDETIDLPFEGNGYNYEAAEVMDCLRAGKLESATMPLDETIAIIRTLDTIRAQWGLRYPSE
;
A
#
# COMPACT_ATOMS: atom_id res chain seq x y z
N SER A 1 14.40 2.47 10.08
CA SER A 1 13.46 3.36 9.44
C SER A 1 14.07 4.75 9.30
N THR A 2 13.96 5.33 8.12
CA THR A 2 14.44 6.67 7.76
C THR A 2 13.34 7.41 7.01
N PRO A 3 13.39 8.74 6.84
CA PRO A 3 12.49 9.44 5.93
C PRO A 3 12.57 8.91 4.50
N HIS A 4 11.48 9.02 3.75
CA HIS A 4 11.28 8.42 2.43
C HIS A 4 12.42 8.65 1.44
N PRO A 5 13.01 9.88 1.29
CA PRO A 5 14.10 10.12 0.33
C PRO A 5 15.40 9.34 0.60
N PHE A 6 15.55 8.78 1.82
CA PHE A 6 16.74 8.02 2.17
C PHE A 6 16.59 6.51 1.93
N HIS A 7 15.39 6.01 1.61
CA HIS A 7 15.14 4.58 1.43
C HIS A 7 16.03 3.99 0.34
N LYS A 8 16.10 4.62 -0.82
CA LYS A 8 16.94 4.17 -1.93
C LYS A 8 18.42 4.04 -1.54
N ALA A 9 19.01 5.12 -1.02
CA ALA A 9 20.45 5.13 -0.72
C ALA A 9 20.80 4.08 0.34
N ASN A 10 20.01 4.01 1.41
CA ASN A 10 20.24 3.07 2.50
C ASN A 10 20.03 1.61 2.06
N THR A 11 18.98 1.35 1.27
CA THR A 11 18.71 0.00 0.73
C THR A 11 19.82 -0.46 -0.18
N ILE A 12 20.26 0.38 -1.14
CA ILE A 12 21.34 0.04 -2.06
C ILE A 12 22.64 -0.21 -1.29
N LEU A 13 22.97 0.61 -0.29
CA LEU A 13 24.14 0.43 0.55
C LEU A 13 24.15 -0.95 1.22
N CYS A 14 23.02 -1.37 1.81
CA CYS A 14 22.89 -2.67 2.45
C CYS A 14 22.99 -3.83 1.43
N LEU A 15 22.29 -3.72 0.31
CA LEU A 15 22.30 -4.74 -0.75
C LEU A 15 23.70 -4.93 -1.36
N GLU A 16 24.45 -3.84 -1.60
CA GLU A 16 25.84 -3.92 -2.08
C GLU A 16 26.76 -4.58 -1.06
N ALA A 17 26.47 -4.44 0.23
CA ALA A 17 27.16 -5.15 1.33
C ALA A 17 26.66 -6.61 1.53
N GLY A 18 25.79 -7.12 0.65
CA GLY A 18 25.25 -8.48 0.73
C GLY A 18 24.26 -8.70 1.87
N LYS A 19 23.63 -7.65 2.38
CA LYS A 19 22.65 -7.73 3.46
C LYS A 19 21.23 -7.76 2.92
N ALA A 20 20.42 -8.74 3.38
CA ALA A 20 18.99 -8.76 3.15
C ALA A 20 18.32 -7.51 3.71
N VAL A 21 17.32 -6.96 2.99
CA VAL A 21 16.66 -5.72 3.37
C VAL A 21 15.14 -5.90 3.40
N LEU A 22 14.54 -5.43 4.50
CA LEU A 22 13.13 -5.08 4.62
C LEU A 22 13.07 -3.56 4.61
N CYS A 23 12.57 -2.98 3.53
CA CYS A 23 12.53 -1.53 3.32
C CYS A 23 11.16 -0.97 3.69
N GLU A 24 11.13 0.05 4.55
CA GLU A 24 9.88 0.73 4.94
C GLU A 24 9.08 1.26 3.74
N LYS A 25 7.76 1.29 3.95
CA LYS A 25 6.83 1.93 3.01
C LYS A 25 6.85 3.47 3.17
N PRO A 26 6.54 4.23 2.11
CA PRO A 26 6.55 3.78 0.72
C PRO A 26 7.95 3.35 0.33
N PHE A 27 8.05 2.34 -0.49
CA PHE A 27 9.35 1.73 -0.84
C PHE A 27 10.39 2.75 -1.34
N ALA A 28 9.94 3.70 -2.16
CA ALA A 28 10.74 4.79 -2.70
C ALA A 28 9.88 6.03 -2.95
N VAL A 29 10.50 7.17 -3.22
CA VAL A 29 9.81 8.42 -3.56
C VAL A 29 9.22 8.36 -4.99
N ASN A 30 9.87 7.62 -5.90
CA ASN A 30 9.43 7.45 -7.29
C ASN A 30 9.83 6.09 -7.86
N ALA A 31 9.28 5.76 -9.04
CA ALA A 31 9.52 4.48 -9.71
C ALA A 31 10.98 4.28 -10.12
N ALA A 32 11.68 5.32 -10.55
CA ALA A 32 13.09 5.21 -10.93
C ALA A 32 13.98 4.80 -9.75
N GLU A 33 13.67 5.28 -8.55
CA GLU A 33 14.34 4.86 -7.32
C GLU A 33 14.02 3.41 -6.97
N ALA A 34 12.74 3.01 -7.04
CA ALA A 34 12.32 1.64 -6.79
C ALA A 34 12.98 0.66 -7.76
N GLU A 35 13.01 0.98 -9.05
CA GLU A 35 13.68 0.18 -10.09
C GLU A 35 15.17 0.01 -9.82
N ALA A 36 15.86 1.07 -9.39
CA ALA A 36 17.29 1.00 -9.05
C ALA A 36 17.55 0.07 -7.83
N MET A 37 16.68 0.12 -6.81
CA MET A 37 16.76 -0.75 -5.64
C MET A 37 16.54 -2.22 -6.03
N VAL A 38 15.49 -2.51 -6.79
CA VAL A 38 15.15 -3.86 -7.25
C VAL A 38 16.23 -4.43 -8.18
N ALA A 39 16.73 -3.62 -9.14
CA ALA A 39 17.82 -4.02 -10.03
C ALA A 39 19.09 -4.37 -9.23
N THR A 40 19.38 -3.62 -8.15
CA THR A 40 20.52 -3.90 -7.28
C THR A 40 20.34 -5.23 -6.52
N ALA A 41 19.14 -5.45 -5.93
CA ALA A 41 18.84 -6.70 -5.24
C ALA A 41 18.99 -7.93 -6.17
N ARG A 42 18.41 -7.85 -7.37
CA ARG A 42 18.47 -8.91 -8.39
C ARG A 42 19.89 -9.16 -8.87
N ARG A 43 20.65 -8.11 -9.18
CA ARG A 43 22.06 -8.19 -9.59
C ARG A 43 22.93 -8.83 -8.51
N ARG A 44 22.70 -8.49 -7.25
CA ARG A 44 23.46 -9.00 -6.10
C ARG A 44 22.99 -10.37 -5.63
N GLY A 45 21.82 -10.84 -6.06
CA GLY A 45 21.20 -12.07 -5.56
C GLY A 45 20.89 -12.00 -4.06
N VAL A 46 20.43 -10.85 -3.57
CA VAL A 46 20.16 -10.59 -2.16
C VAL A 46 18.68 -10.31 -1.96
N PHE A 47 18.10 -10.83 -0.88
CA PHE A 47 16.70 -10.64 -0.54
C PHE A 47 16.34 -9.17 -0.34
N LEU A 48 15.21 -8.77 -0.92
CA LEU A 48 14.60 -7.46 -0.73
C LEU A 48 13.07 -7.61 -0.65
N MET A 49 12.45 -6.87 0.27
CA MET A 49 10.99 -6.79 0.40
C MET A 49 10.58 -5.39 0.85
N GLU A 50 9.46 -4.88 0.33
CA GLU A 50 8.79 -3.71 0.88
C GLU A 50 8.04 -4.07 2.16
N ALA A 51 8.18 -3.25 3.20
CA ALA A 51 7.49 -3.40 4.48
C ALA A 51 6.04 -2.90 4.41
N MET A 52 5.25 -3.47 3.49
CA MET A 52 3.81 -3.24 3.43
C MET A 52 3.10 -4.14 4.44
N TRP A 53 3.39 -3.89 5.71
CA TRP A 53 3.00 -4.69 6.86
C TRP A 53 1.51 -5.04 6.92
N SER A 54 0.63 -4.16 6.42
CA SER A 54 -0.82 -4.37 6.38
C SER A 54 -1.21 -5.65 5.62
N ARG A 55 -0.44 -6.12 4.65
CA ARG A 55 -0.72 -7.31 3.86
C ARG A 55 -0.61 -8.62 4.63
N TYR A 56 0.06 -8.61 5.77
CA TYR A 56 0.41 -9.82 6.52
C TYR A 56 -0.50 -10.07 7.72
N TYR A 57 -1.41 -9.18 8.04
CA TYR A 57 -2.41 -9.41 9.10
C TYR A 57 -3.28 -10.62 8.80
N PRO A 58 -3.66 -11.43 9.82
CA PRO A 58 -4.50 -12.61 9.63
C PRO A 58 -5.78 -12.32 8.82
N ALA A 59 -6.44 -11.18 9.08
CA ALA A 59 -7.63 -10.79 8.34
C ALA A 59 -7.32 -10.44 6.87
N GLN A 60 -6.18 -9.82 6.57
CA GLN A 60 -5.78 -9.57 5.18
C GLN A 60 -5.38 -10.86 4.44
N VAL A 61 -4.73 -11.80 5.13
CA VAL A 61 -4.46 -13.14 4.57
C VAL A 61 -5.77 -13.83 4.24
N ARG A 62 -6.73 -13.83 5.20
CA ARG A 62 -8.03 -14.44 5.00
C ARG A 62 -8.86 -13.77 3.90
N ALA A 63 -8.77 -12.44 3.78
CA ALA A 63 -9.42 -11.72 2.67
C ALA A 63 -8.93 -12.20 1.31
N ARG A 64 -7.61 -12.36 1.11
CA ARG A 64 -7.05 -12.92 -0.13
C ARG A 64 -7.55 -14.34 -0.42
N GLU A 65 -7.60 -15.19 0.61
CA GLU A 65 -8.12 -16.57 0.47
C GLU A 65 -9.59 -16.58 0.04
N LEU A 66 -10.43 -15.75 0.67
CA LEU A 66 -11.85 -15.62 0.32
C LEU A 66 -12.06 -15.12 -1.11
N LEU A 67 -11.27 -14.10 -1.53
CA LEU A 67 -11.32 -13.59 -2.89
C LEU A 67 -10.86 -14.65 -3.91
N ALA A 68 -9.76 -15.34 -3.64
CA ALA A 68 -9.26 -16.43 -4.49
C ALA A 68 -10.23 -17.61 -4.59
N ALA A 69 -11.01 -17.87 -3.52
CA ALA A 69 -12.06 -18.88 -3.51
C ALA A 69 -13.39 -18.42 -4.16
N GLY A 70 -13.45 -17.19 -4.69
CA GLY A 70 -14.66 -16.65 -5.32
C GLY A 70 -15.81 -16.39 -4.34
N ALA A 71 -15.52 -16.12 -3.05
CA ALA A 71 -16.53 -15.99 -2.01
C ALA A 71 -17.55 -14.87 -2.25
N ILE A 72 -17.21 -13.86 -3.08
CA ILE A 72 -18.06 -12.74 -3.50
C ILE A 72 -18.29 -12.71 -5.02
N GLY A 73 -17.97 -13.79 -5.72
CA GLY A 73 -17.88 -13.81 -7.19
C GLY A 73 -16.68 -12.99 -7.69
N GLU A 74 -16.79 -12.39 -8.87
CA GLU A 74 -15.74 -11.55 -9.44
C GLU A 74 -15.70 -10.18 -8.75
N PRO A 75 -14.57 -9.75 -8.17
CA PRO A 75 -14.41 -8.40 -7.62
C PRO A 75 -14.59 -7.34 -8.72
N GLN A 76 -15.46 -6.35 -8.48
CA GLN A 76 -15.82 -5.30 -9.45
C GLN A 76 -15.38 -3.91 -9.00
N ILE A 77 -15.61 -3.60 -7.71
CA ILE A 77 -15.34 -2.27 -7.16
C ILE A 77 -14.62 -2.44 -5.82
N LEU A 78 -13.57 -1.64 -5.61
CA LEU A 78 -12.98 -1.40 -4.31
C LEU A 78 -13.30 0.03 -3.87
N ASN A 79 -13.78 0.19 -2.66
CA ASN A 79 -13.82 1.48 -1.97
C ASN A 79 -12.91 1.39 -0.73
N ALA A 80 -11.93 2.29 -0.60
CA ALA A 80 -11.03 2.29 0.54
C ALA A 80 -10.52 3.70 0.87
N ASP A 81 -10.37 3.97 2.17
CA ASP A 81 -9.85 5.23 2.65
C ASP A 81 -8.83 5.03 3.77
N LEU A 82 -7.90 5.98 3.87
CA LEU A 82 -7.04 6.10 5.04
C LEU A 82 -6.63 7.57 5.24
N GLY A 83 -7.01 8.13 6.37
CA GLY A 83 -6.66 9.52 6.67
C GLY A 83 -6.82 9.86 8.14
N PHE A 84 -5.96 10.74 8.62
CA PHE A 84 -5.97 11.20 10.00
C PHE A 84 -5.73 12.72 10.07
N HIS A 85 -6.12 13.33 11.17
CA HIS A 85 -5.87 14.75 11.42
C HIS A 85 -4.56 14.95 12.19
N ALA A 86 -3.46 15.23 11.48
CA ALA A 86 -2.21 15.66 12.09
C ALA A 86 -2.22 17.15 12.42
N LYS A 87 -1.56 17.53 13.52
CA LYS A 87 -1.24 18.95 13.78
C LYS A 87 -0.25 19.44 12.71
N PHE A 88 -0.54 20.61 12.12
CA PHE A 88 0.36 21.19 11.10
C PHE A 88 1.72 21.54 11.72
N ASN A 89 2.76 21.02 11.10
CA ASN A 89 4.15 21.35 11.41
C ASN A 89 4.93 21.37 10.08
N PRO A 90 5.24 22.53 9.50
CA PRO A 90 5.84 22.63 8.17
C PRO A 90 7.21 21.91 8.07
N ASP A 91 7.96 21.82 9.18
CA ASP A 91 9.26 21.16 9.25
C ASP A 91 9.14 19.67 9.61
N GLY A 92 7.93 19.17 9.79
CA GLY A 92 7.68 17.77 10.15
C GLY A 92 7.58 16.86 8.92
N ARG A 93 7.94 15.59 9.09
CA ARG A 93 7.99 14.59 8.00
C ARG A 93 6.70 14.49 7.14
N LEU A 94 5.54 14.85 7.71
CA LEU A 94 4.27 14.81 6.98
C LEU A 94 4.05 15.99 6.05
N PHE A 95 4.76 17.10 6.27
CA PHE A 95 4.52 18.36 5.58
C PHE A 95 5.76 18.92 4.86
N ASP A 96 6.94 18.45 5.20
CA ASP A 96 8.18 18.87 4.55
C ASP A 96 8.40 18.09 3.24
N PRO A 97 8.38 18.76 2.07
CA PRO A 97 8.65 18.10 0.79
C PRO A 97 10.06 17.51 0.72
N ALA A 98 11.05 18.08 1.43
CA ALA A 98 12.41 17.54 1.48
C ALA A 98 12.49 16.19 2.22
N LEU A 99 11.50 15.87 3.03
CA LEU A 99 11.37 14.58 3.72
C LEU A 99 10.38 13.62 3.03
N GLY A 100 9.88 13.97 1.83
CA GLY A 100 8.89 13.17 1.12
C GLY A 100 7.51 13.24 1.78
N GLY A 101 7.13 14.41 2.33
CA GLY A 101 5.84 14.62 2.98
C GLY A 101 4.65 14.50 2.02
N GLY A 102 3.44 14.51 2.56
CA GLY A 102 2.19 14.41 1.82
C GLY A 102 1.38 13.16 2.16
N ALA A 103 0.08 13.26 1.95
CA ALA A 103 -0.86 12.19 2.25
C ALA A 103 -0.69 10.99 1.32
N LEU A 104 -0.37 11.21 0.05
CA LEU A 104 -0.24 10.12 -0.94
C LEU A 104 0.85 9.14 -0.56
N LEU A 105 2.07 9.61 -0.28
CA LEU A 105 3.19 8.73 0.06
C LEU A 105 3.04 8.13 1.46
N ASP A 106 2.61 8.91 2.46
CA ASP A 106 2.55 8.41 3.85
C ASP A 106 1.41 7.43 4.09
N VAL A 107 0.20 7.73 3.62
CA VAL A 107 -0.99 6.92 3.87
C VAL A 107 -1.73 6.49 2.60
N GLY A 108 -1.63 7.21 1.49
CA GLY A 108 -2.28 6.84 0.23
C GLY A 108 -1.67 5.59 -0.41
N VAL A 109 -0.42 5.27 -0.10
CA VAL A 109 0.22 4.02 -0.53
C VAL A 109 -0.55 2.77 -0.06
N TYR A 110 -1.22 2.82 1.10
CA TYR A 110 -2.00 1.69 1.62
C TYR A 110 -3.22 1.34 0.75
N PRO A 111 -4.17 2.27 0.47
CA PRO A 111 -5.30 1.93 -0.39
C PRO A 111 -4.89 1.64 -1.84
N VAL A 112 -3.81 2.27 -2.35
CA VAL A 112 -3.26 1.91 -3.68
C VAL A 112 -2.67 0.50 -3.67
N SER A 113 -1.94 0.11 -2.60
CA SER A 113 -1.44 -1.26 -2.44
C SER A 113 -2.56 -2.29 -2.29
N LEU A 114 -3.66 -1.96 -1.58
CA LEU A 114 -4.83 -2.83 -1.51
C LEU A 114 -5.48 -3.02 -2.88
N ALA A 115 -5.63 -1.94 -3.65
CA ALA A 115 -6.17 -2.00 -5.01
C ALA A 115 -5.30 -2.85 -5.95
N SER A 116 -3.96 -2.70 -5.85
CA SER A 116 -3.00 -3.52 -6.60
C SER A 116 -3.11 -5.00 -6.23
N MET A 117 -3.24 -5.33 -4.95
CA MET A 117 -3.41 -6.70 -4.47
C MET A 117 -4.67 -7.39 -5.03
N ILE A 118 -5.74 -6.63 -5.28
CA ILE A 118 -7.04 -7.17 -5.75
C ILE A 118 -7.10 -7.19 -7.28
N PHE A 119 -6.64 -6.13 -7.94
CA PHE A 119 -6.88 -5.90 -9.38
C PHE A 119 -5.60 -5.85 -10.22
N GLY A 120 -4.41 -5.81 -9.60
CA GLY A 120 -3.15 -5.58 -10.30
C GLY A 120 -2.89 -4.11 -10.61
N ALA A 121 -2.13 -3.84 -11.67
CA ALA A 121 -1.84 -2.48 -12.12
C ALA A 121 -3.06 -1.85 -12.81
N PRO A 122 -3.39 -0.57 -12.53
CA PRO A 122 -4.49 0.12 -13.21
C PRO A 122 -4.15 0.43 -14.67
N THR A 123 -5.17 0.46 -15.52
CA THR A 123 -5.07 0.86 -16.93
C THR A 123 -5.25 2.37 -17.13
N ASP A 124 -5.92 3.04 -16.18
CA ASP A 124 -6.11 4.48 -16.17
C ASP A 124 -6.27 5.00 -14.74
N VAL A 125 -5.93 6.28 -14.54
CA VAL A 125 -5.97 6.96 -13.25
C VAL A 125 -6.59 8.33 -13.42
N THR A 126 -7.58 8.66 -12.58
CA THR A 126 -8.11 10.02 -12.44
C THR A 126 -8.01 10.44 -10.98
N SER A 127 -7.45 11.62 -10.70
CA SER A 127 -7.24 12.05 -9.33
C SER A 127 -7.32 13.57 -9.13
N ARG A 128 -7.62 13.98 -7.88
CA ARG A 128 -7.57 15.36 -7.43
C ARG A 128 -6.95 15.43 -6.05
N ALA A 129 -6.16 16.47 -5.80
CA ALA A 129 -5.58 16.74 -4.50
C ALA A 129 -5.76 18.19 -4.08
N HIS A 130 -5.72 18.40 -2.79
CA HIS A 130 -5.46 19.71 -2.19
C HIS A 130 -3.97 19.76 -1.82
N ILE A 131 -3.26 20.64 -2.47
CA ILE A 131 -1.87 20.93 -2.14
C ILE A 131 -1.84 21.99 -1.04
N GLY A 132 -1.20 21.65 0.07
CA GLY A 132 -1.10 22.52 1.24
C GLY A 132 -0.05 23.62 1.11
N ALA A 133 0.13 24.39 2.18
CA ALA A 133 1.02 25.55 2.21
C ALA A 133 2.50 25.22 1.98
N THR A 134 2.93 23.98 2.26
CA THR A 134 4.31 23.53 2.06
C THR A 134 4.56 22.94 0.68
N GLY A 135 3.54 22.83 -0.16
CA GLY A 135 3.63 22.29 -1.50
C GLY A 135 3.43 20.75 -1.59
N VAL A 136 3.10 20.08 -0.48
CA VAL A 136 2.72 18.66 -0.50
C VAL A 136 1.19 18.49 -0.47
N ASP A 137 0.70 17.33 -0.87
CA ASP A 137 -0.71 16.99 -0.81
C ASP A 137 -1.14 16.71 0.65
N GLU A 138 -2.19 17.38 1.11
CA GLU A 138 -2.78 17.16 2.44
C GLU A 138 -4.01 16.24 2.40
N ARG A 139 -4.64 16.11 1.24
CA ARG A 139 -5.73 15.17 0.96
C ARG A 139 -5.87 14.95 -0.55
N ALA A 140 -6.23 13.74 -0.91
CA ALA A 140 -6.44 13.37 -2.30
C ALA A 140 -7.58 12.36 -2.45
N ALA A 141 -8.22 12.36 -3.62
CA ALA A 141 -9.16 11.34 -4.05
C ALA A 141 -8.75 10.82 -5.42
N MET A 142 -8.90 9.51 -5.64
CA MET A 142 -8.43 8.81 -6.82
C MET A 142 -9.45 7.79 -7.29
N ILE A 143 -9.61 7.67 -8.60
CA ILE A 143 -10.30 6.56 -9.25
C ILE A 143 -9.26 5.86 -10.11
N LEU A 144 -9.03 4.58 -9.81
CA LEU A 144 -8.14 3.70 -10.58
C LEU A 144 -9.02 2.77 -11.41
N ALA A 145 -8.89 2.81 -12.73
CA ALA A 145 -9.63 1.93 -13.62
C ALA A 145 -8.80 0.72 -14.03
N TYR A 146 -9.46 -0.41 -14.24
CA TYR A 146 -8.86 -1.69 -14.61
C TYR A 146 -9.61 -2.32 -15.79
N GLU A 147 -9.02 -3.30 -16.45
CA GLU A 147 -9.67 -4.05 -17.50
C GLU A 147 -11.00 -4.67 -17.02
N GLY A 148 -11.95 -4.84 -17.94
CA GLY A 148 -13.27 -5.40 -17.63
C GLY A 148 -14.21 -4.45 -16.89
N GLY A 149 -13.94 -3.14 -16.89
CA GLY A 149 -14.79 -2.12 -16.27
C GLY A 149 -14.72 -2.08 -14.74
N ARG A 150 -13.74 -2.76 -14.14
CA ARG A 150 -13.47 -2.72 -12.70
C ARG A 150 -12.80 -1.40 -12.29
N PHE A 151 -13.05 -0.93 -11.09
CA PHE A 151 -12.38 0.28 -10.59
C PHE A 151 -12.24 0.31 -9.07
N ALA A 152 -11.29 1.12 -8.61
CA ALA A 152 -11.13 1.44 -7.19
C ALA A 152 -11.40 2.93 -6.97
N VAL A 153 -12.18 3.25 -5.92
CA VAL A 153 -12.43 4.60 -5.43
C VAL A 153 -11.69 4.76 -4.11
N LEU A 154 -10.65 5.59 -4.12
CA LEU A 154 -9.73 5.72 -3.02
C LEU A 154 -9.64 7.18 -2.57
N TYR A 155 -9.49 7.42 -1.26
CA TYR A 155 -9.15 8.76 -0.78
C TYR A 155 -8.25 8.69 0.47
N THR A 156 -7.50 9.76 0.66
CA THR A 156 -6.49 9.84 1.72
C THR A 156 -6.33 11.26 2.25
N ALA A 157 -5.93 11.40 3.51
CA ALA A 157 -5.71 12.70 4.12
C ALA A 157 -4.72 12.64 5.29
N THR A 158 -3.96 13.72 5.48
CA THR A 158 -3.15 13.98 6.70
C THR A 158 -3.72 15.10 7.56
N ARG A 159 -4.80 15.76 7.11
CA ARG A 159 -5.45 16.89 7.81
C ARG A 159 -6.94 16.66 8.08
N THR A 160 -7.43 15.43 7.86
CA THR A 160 -8.83 15.08 8.08
C THR A 160 -8.90 13.63 8.51
N ASN A 161 -9.61 13.34 9.59
CA ASN A 161 -9.94 11.97 9.96
C ASN A 161 -10.93 11.41 8.95
N THR A 162 -10.69 10.17 8.53
CA THR A 162 -11.56 9.42 7.62
C THR A 162 -12.09 8.16 8.33
N PRO A 163 -13.08 7.44 7.79
CA PRO A 163 -13.63 6.25 8.42
C PRO A 163 -12.66 5.09 8.61
N HIS A 164 -11.58 5.01 7.83
CA HIS A 164 -10.62 3.89 7.78
C HIS A 164 -11.31 2.57 7.41
N GLU A 165 -12.15 2.59 6.38
CA GLU A 165 -12.90 1.44 5.91
C GLU A 165 -12.43 0.97 4.54
N ALA A 166 -12.52 -0.33 4.28
CA ALA A 166 -12.34 -0.90 2.96
C ALA A 166 -13.46 -1.88 2.64
N THR A 167 -14.06 -1.75 1.45
CA THR A 167 -15.12 -2.64 0.98
C THR A 167 -14.82 -3.08 -0.45
N ILE A 168 -14.82 -4.40 -0.66
CA ILE A 168 -14.66 -5.04 -1.95
C ILE A 168 -16.04 -5.53 -2.38
N LEU A 169 -16.56 -4.96 -3.46
CA LEU A 169 -17.85 -5.32 -4.04
C LEU A 169 -17.61 -6.30 -5.19
N GLY A 170 -18.23 -7.46 -5.13
CA GLY A 170 -18.17 -8.50 -6.15
C GLY A 170 -19.51 -8.73 -6.82
N SER A 171 -19.55 -9.60 -7.83
CA SER A 171 -20.75 -9.93 -8.59
C SER A 171 -21.79 -10.71 -7.77
N GLU A 172 -21.41 -11.39 -6.67
CA GLU A 172 -22.28 -12.25 -5.86
C GLU A 172 -22.34 -11.84 -4.39
N GLY A 173 -21.61 -10.79 -4.00
CA GLY A 173 -21.56 -10.33 -2.62
C GLY A 173 -20.54 -9.24 -2.40
N MET A 174 -20.22 -8.98 -1.13
CA MET A 174 -19.18 -8.02 -0.75
C MET A 174 -18.36 -8.52 0.44
N LEU A 175 -17.13 -8.08 0.52
CA LEU A 175 -16.24 -8.29 1.65
C LEU A 175 -15.89 -6.93 2.25
N ARG A 176 -16.32 -6.68 3.49
CA ARG A 176 -15.94 -5.48 4.25
C ARG A 176 -14.79 -5.83 5.19
N ILE A 177 -13.73 -5.01 5.11
CA ILE A 177 -12.64 -5.00 6.07
C ILE A 177 -12.96 -3.85 7.01
N GLY A 178 -13.26 -4.15 8.26
CA GLY A 178 -13.81 -3.18 9.21
C GLY A 178 -12.90 -2.00 9.51
N HIS A 179 -13.32 -1.19 10.47
CA HIS A 179 -12.54 -0.01 10.93
C HIS A 179 -11.07 -0.36 11.16
N ASP A 180 -10.17 0.58 10.79
CA ASP A 180 -8.72 0.36 10.75
C ASP A 180 -8.29 -0.79 9.81
N TRP A 181 -8.91 -0.88 8.63
CA TRP A 181 -8.68 -1.93 7.63
C TRP A 181 -7.20 -2.21 7.29
N HIS A 182 -6.30 -1.28 7.56
CA HIS A 182 -4.84 -1.46 7.38
C HIS A 182 -4.19 -2.32 8.48
N LYS A 183 -4.92 -2.55 9.61
CA LYS A 183 -4.56 -3.44 10.72
C LYS A 183 -5.81 -4.15 11.26
N PRO A 184 -6.51 -4.90 10.41
CA PRO A 184 -7.83 -5.43 10.73
C PRO A 184 -7.78 -6.63 11.68
N ASP A 185 -8.80 -6.73 12.53
CA ASP A 185 -9.05 -7.87 13.40
C ASP A 185 -10.27 -8.70 12.99
N ARG A 186 -11.01 -8.28 11.95
CA ARG A 186 -12.21 -8.95 11.47
C ARG A 186 -12.54 -8.64 10.02
N LEU A 187 -13.33 -9.52 9.44
CA LEU A 187 -13.98 -9.35 8.13
C LEU A 187 -15.47 -9.52 8.28
N ILE A 188 -16.25 -8.90 7.38
CA ILE A 188 -17.68 -9.15 7.24
C ILE A 188 -17.92 -9.56 5.79
N LEU A 189 -18.34 -10.81 5.61
CA LEU A 189 -18.70 -11.37 4.31
C LEU A 189 -20.22 -11.31 4.15
N SER A 190 -20.69 -10.58 3.15
CA SER A 190 -22.10 -10.48 2.78
C SER A 190 -22.31 -11.15 1.43
N LYS A 191 -23.21 -12.14 1.37
CA LYS A 191 -23.61 -12.82 0.14
C LYS A 191 -25.08 -12.54 -0.15
N THR A 192 -25.41 -12.39 -1.41
CA THR A 192 -26.78 -12.12 -1.83
C THR A 192 -27.76 -13.18 -1.30
N GLY A 193 -28.78 -12.75 -0.58
CA GLY A 193 -29.80 -13.64 0.01
C GLY A 193 -29.38 -14.40 1.26
N GLN A 194 -28.24 -14.12 1.84
CA GLN A 194 -27.74 -14.73 3.08
C GLN A 194 -27.51 -13.67 4.17
N PRO A 195 -27.58 -14.04 5.45
CA PRO A 195 -27.13 -13.17 6.53
C PRO A 195 -25.63 -12.84 6.42
N ASP A 196 -25.24 -11.67 6.90
CA ASP A 196 -23.82 -11.30 7.02
C ASP A 196 -23.08 -12.28 7.93
N GLU A 197 -21.91 -12.74 7.48
CA GLU A 197 -20.99 -13.55 8.26
C GLU A 197 -19.87 -12.68 8.80
N THR A 198 -19.73 -12.60 10.12
CA THR A 198 -18.59 -11.94 10.78
C THR A 198 -17.50 -12.96 11.05
N ILE A 199 -16.28 -12.69 10.59
CA ILE A 199 -15.11 -13.54 10.75
C ILE A 199 -14.13 -12.78 11.64
N ASP A 200 -14.04 -13.13 12.91
CA ASP A 200 -13.09 -12.53 13.85
C ASP A 200 -11.70 -13.18 13.69
N LEU A 201 -10.69 -12.34 13.52
CA LEU A 201 -9.32 -12.72 13.21
C LEU A 201 -8.34 -11.84 14.02
N PRO A 202 -8.32 -12.01 15.35
CA PRO A 202 -7.47 -11.22 16.21
C PRO A 202 -5.98 -11.39 15.83
N PHE A 203 -5.21 -10.36 16.00
CA PHE A 203 -3.78 -10.36 15.73
C PHE A 203 -2.96 -10.18 17.02
N GLU A 204 -1.70 -10.59 16.97
CA GLU A 204 -0.78 -10.49 18.10
C GLU A 204 0.04 -9.19 18.05
N GLY A 205 0.27 -8.60 19.21
CA GLY A 205 1.14 -7.44 19.37
C GLY A 205 0.65 -6.23 18.58
N ASN A 206 1.56 -5.62 17.82
CA ASN A 206 1.28 -4.49 16.93
C ASN A 206 1.19 -4.88 15.45
N GLY A 207 1.32 -6.17 15.12
CA GLY A 207 1.20 -6.73 13.78
C GLY A 207 2.47 -6.68 12.90
N TYR A 208 3.53 -5.99 13.29
CA TYR A 208 4.79 -5.99 12.54
C TYR A 208 5.55 -7.32 12.61
N ASN A 209 5.21 -8.17 13.59
CA ASN A 209 5.75 -9.52 13.71
C ASN A 209 5.42 -10.39 12.48
N TYR A 210 4.30 -10.17 11.80
CA TYR A 210 3.88 -10.98 10.66
C TYR A 210 4.75 -10.73 9.42
N GLU A 211 5.07 -9.49 9.09
CA GLU A 211 5.98 -9.21 7.97
C GLU A 211 7.41 -9.67 8.28
N ALA A 212 7.85 -9.55 9.55
CA ALA A 212 9.14 -10.08 9.97
C ALA A 212 9.20 -11.61 9.86
N ALA A 213 8.10 -12.32 10.17
CA ALA A 213 7.98 -13.77 9.97
C ALA A 213 8.07 -14.13 8.49
N GLU A 214 7.38 -13.42 7.60
CA GLU A 214 7.49 -13.63 6.15
C GLU A 214 8.93 -13.48 5.65
N VAL A 215 9.65 -12.44 6.09
CA VAL A 215 11.07 -12.26 5.76
C VAL A 215 11.91 -13.45 6.22
N MET A 216 11.73 -13.89 7.47
CA MET A 216 12.47 -15.03 8.02
C MET A 216 12.19 -16.32 7.24
N ASP A 217 10.93 -16.56 6.86
CA ASP A 217 10.53 -17.76 6.13
C ASP A 217 11.03 -17.72 4.67
N CYS A 218 11.00 -16.57 4.01
CA CYS A 218 11.62 -16.38 2.71
C CYS A 218 13.13 -16.65 2.75
N LEU A 219 13.84 -16.11 3.73
CA LEU A 219 15.28 -16.32 3.88
C LEU A 219 15.63 -17.77 4.17
N ARG A 220 14.89 -18.46 5.05
CA ARG A 220 15.07 -19.89 5.34
C ARG A 220 14.83 -20.75 4.09
N ALA A 221 13.89 -20.36 3.25
CA ALA A 221 13.57 -21.04 1.99
C ALA A 221 14.51 -20.65 0.83
N GLY A 222 15.50 -19.78 1.06
CA GLY A 222 16.42 -19.31 0.01
C GLY A 222 15.77 -18.45 -1.06
N LYS A 223 14.60 -17.85 -0.77
CA LYS A 223 13.90 -16.92 -1.68
C LYS A 223 14.58 -15.57 -1.65
N LEU A 224 14.50 -14.83 -2.76
CA LEU A 224 15.05 -13.47 -2.89
C LEU A 224 14.01 -12.37 -2.76
N GLU A 225 12.72 -12.71 -2.74
CA GLU A 225 11.58 -11.82 -2.55
C GLU A 225 10.37 -12.58 -1.97
N SER A 226 9.38 -11.86 -1.45
CA SER A 226 8.11 -12.42 -0.98
C SER A 226 7.13 -12.61 -2.13
N ALA A 227 6.39 -13.72 -2.13
CA ALA A 227 5.27 -13.92 -3.06
C ALA A 227 4.03 -13.07 -2.69
N THR A 228 3.92 -12.62 -1.43
CA THR A 228 2.82 -11.76 -0.95
C THR A 228 3.03 -10.29 -1.31
N MET A 229 4.29 -9.87 -1.45
CA MET A 229 4.69 -8.52 -1.86
C MET A 229 5.85 -8.63 -2.87
N PRO A 230 5.57 -9.07 -4.13
CA PRO A 230 6.59 -9.22 -5.15
C PRO A 230 7.21 -7.87 -5.53
N LEU A 231 8.50 -7.86 -5.84
CA LEU A 231 9.22 -6.62 -6.18
C LEU A 231 8.67 -5.93 -7.45
N ASP A 232 8.17 -6.70 -8.41
CA ASP A 232 7.55 -6.11 -9.61
C ASP A 232 6.20 -5.44 -9.28
N GLU A 233 5.46 -5.97 -8.32
CA GLU A 233 4.24 -5.30 -7.81
C GLU A 233 4.59 -4.03 -7.01
N THR A 234 5.63 -4.06 -6.19
CA THR A 234 6.16 -2.86 -5.50
C THR A 234 6.46 -1.75 -6.51
N ILE A 235 7.18 -2.06 -7.62
CA ILE A 235 7.44 -1.09 -8.68
C ILE A 235 6.14 -0.57 -9.31
N ALA A 236 5.17 -1.46 -9.59
CA ALA A 236 3.89 -1.07 -10.18
C ALA A 236 3.07 -0.14 -9.26
N ILE A 237 3.10 -0.38 -7.95
CA ILE A 237 2.47 0.51 -6.96
C ILE A 237 3.12 1.90 -7.00
N ILE A 238 4.45 1.98 -6.94
CA ILE A 238 5.15 3.27 -6.99
C ILE A 238 4.89 4.00 -8.32
N ARG A 239 4.86 3.30 -9.47
CA ARG A 239 4.46 3.88 -10.77
C ARG A 239 3.04 4.44 -10.75
N THR A 240 2.12 3.77 -10.07
CA THR A 240 0.75 4.27 -9.87
C THR A 240 0.76 5.55 -9.05
N LEU A 241 1.53 5.62 -7.96
CA LEU A 241 1.69 6.84 -7.16
C LEU A 241 2.30 7.98 -7.98
N ASP A 242 3.30 7.70 -8.82
CA ASP A 242 3.88 8.69 -9.74
C ASP A 242 2.85 9.23 -10.73
N THR A 243 2.02 8.35 -11.31
CA THR A 243 0.93 8.73 -12.23
C THR A 243 -0.10 9.62 -11.54
N ILE A 244 -0.46 9.28 -10.29
CA ILE A 244 -1.39 10.06 -9.47
C ILE A 244 -0.84 11.48 -9.23
N ARG A 245 0.36 11.62 -8.66
CA ARG A 245 0.92 12.92 -8.30
C ARG A 245 1.31 13.78 -9.50
N ALA A 246 1.62 13.15 -10.66
CA ALA A 246 1.90 13.88 -11.89
C ALA A 246 0.69 14.71 -12.36
N GLN A 247 -0.55 14.26 -12.11
CA GLN A 247 -1.76 15.02 -12.41
C GLN A 247 -1.91 16.31 -11.59
N TRP A 248 -1.19 16.38 -10.47
CA TRP A 248 -1.18 17.53 -9.57
C TRP A 248 0.03 18.45 -9.76
N GLY A 249 0.98 18.02 -10.58
CA GLY A 249 2.27 18.71 -10.75
C GLY A 249 3.19 18.59 -9.52
N LEU A 250 2.88 17.66 -8.58
CA LEU A 250 3.68 17.47 -7.38
C LEU A 250 4.99 16.73 -7.71
N ARG A 251 6.10 17.36 -7.34
CA ARG A 251 7.46 16.80 -7.40
C ARG A 251 8.18 17.04 -6.09
N TYR A 252 9.06 16.12 -5.74
CA TYR A 252 9.88 16.23 -4.55
C TYR A 252 11.26 16.78 -4.86
N PRO A 253 11.91 17.52 -3.95
CA PRO A 253 13.24 18.09 -4.18
C PRO A 253 14.36 17.06 -4.44
N SER A 254 14.12 15.81 -4.04
CA SER A 254 15.07 14.70 -4.24
C SER A 254 15.04 14.09 -5.65
N GLU A 255 14.17 14.55 -6.54
CA GLU A 255 13.97 14.02 -7.89
C GLU A 255 14.80 14.73 -8.96
#